data_58bd6fedc0a1deed1d5e71a568103a59
#
_entry.id   58bd6fedc0a1deed1d5e71a568103a59
#
_cell.length_a   1.000
_cell.length_b   1.000
_cell.length_c   1.000
_cell.angle_alpha   90.00
_cell.angle_beta   90.00
_cell.angle_gamma   90.00
#
_symmetry.space_group_name_H-M   'P 1'
#
loop_
_entity.id
_entity.type
_entity.pdbx_description
1 polymer ?
#
loop_
_entity_poly.entity_id
_entity_poly.type
_entity_poly.pdbx_seq_one_letter_code
_entity_poly.pdbx_strand_id
1 'polypeptide(L)'
;MNNKKNPDGNIQILAAAMITSFMTTFMSSALNLSVPSLEKYFGVNAAYVSWIVSSYTIAVAAMSLPMGKVSDVTSRRKVFLTGISGFGLLSAASIFAPSIEVLMLFRALAGTCAAMIFATNNSILISAFPHNVQGKMLGFSVAATYIGLTVGPVAGGLLNSTFGWRSIFAVSVAVSVMALLTAFSAVPKDAPVSHSSGMDSAGIVLYISSIVLSLLGMTCLGSNNAAPFMLAAGLILLAAFFIHESRREQLKKNAIMRVSMFRQSRTFTFSNLAALLNYGATFAISYEMSIYLQVILGIPSGRAGLMLISMPAAQALLSPLTGSLSDRIRPSVLASSGMGICAFTLLLYSRIDESTSVIFIMIVMCLTGMGFALFSSPNTNAILSCVGKEDYGVANSIIATMRTYGQSSGMAVLSSITAIVLGSGTLETSPHADILRMMHISFITFAVICVAGLFFSLSRDSK
;
A
#
# COMPACT_ATOMS: atom_id res chain seq x y z
N MET A 1 -13.56 27.06 -25.18
CA MET A 1 -13.38 28.03 -24.10
C MET A 1 -12.07 27.76 -23.40
N ASN A 2 -11.09 28.62 -23.56
CA ASN A 2 -9.72 28.50 -23.00
C ASN A 2 -9.79 28.74 -21.49
N ASN A 3 -9.87 27.67 -20.70
CA ASN A 3 -9.66 27.75 -19.28
C ASN A 3 -8.13 27.86 -19.06
N LYS A 4 -7.62 29.09 -18.92
CA LYS A 4 -6.28 29.35 -18.40
C LYS A 4 -6.20 28.64 -17.03
N LYS A 5 -5.66 27.41 -16.98
CA LYS A 5 -5.40 26.69 -15.73
C LYS A 5 -4.49 27.59 -14.89
N ASN A 6 -5.00 28.03 -13.75
CA ASN A 6 -4.26 28.89 -12.83
C ASN A 6 -3.10 28.06 -12.26
N PRO A 7 -1.82 28.41 -12.52
CA PRO A 7 -0.69 27.60 -12.07
C PRO A 7 -0.68 27.37 -10.55
N ASP A 8 -1.17 28.35 -9.79
CA ASP A 8 -1.24 28.28 -8.32
C ASP A 8 -2.26 27.23 -7.84
N GLY A 9 -3.40 27.10 -8.55
CA GLY A 9 -4.41 26.08 -8.25
C GLY A 9 -3.88 24.63 -8.46
N ASN A 10 -3.03 24.43 -9.45
CA ASN A 10 -2.45 23.13 -9.71
C ASN A 10 -1.43 22.71 -8.61
N ILE A 11 -0.66 23.67 -8.07
CA ILE A 11 0.28 23.41 -6.96
C ILE A 11 -0.48 23.04 -5.68
N GLN A 12 -1.60 23.69 -5.41
CA GLN A 12 -2.45 23.35 -4.26
C GLN A 12 -3.05 21.94 -4.37
N ILE A 13 -3.44 21.52 -5.58
CA ILE A 13 -3.90 20.13 -5.82
C ILE A 13 -2.78 19.13 -5.54
N LEU A 14 -1.56 19.43 -5.99
CA LEU A 14 -0.40 18.58 -5.67
C LEU A 14 -0.15 18.52 -4.17
N ALA A 15 -0.19 19.66 -3.48
CA ALA A 15 -0.03 19.73 -2.03
C ALA A 15 -1.09 18.89 -1.30
N ALA A 16 -2.37 19.01 -1.69
CA ALA A 16 -3.45 18.20 -1.14
C ALA A 16 -3.23 16.70 -1.37
N ALA A 17 -2.78 16.32 -2.58
CA ALA A 17 -2.47 14.94 -2.90
C ALA A 17 -1.29 14.38 -2.09
N MET A 18 -0.25 15.18 -1.89
CA MET A 18 0.92 14.78 -1.08
C MET A 18 0.56 14.67 0.42
N ILE A 19 -0.16 15.65 0.97
CA ILE A 19 -0.56 15.63 2.38
C ILE A 19 -1.44 14.42 2.68
N THR A 20 -2.41 14.09 1.81
CA THR A 20 -3.29 12.94 2.00
C THR A 20 -2.57 11.60 1.82
N SER A 21 -1.63 11.51 0.87
CA SER A 21 -0.77 10.33 0.71
C SER A 21 0.11 10.09 1.95
N PHE A 22 0.73 11.15 2.47
CA PHE A 22 1.49 11.11 3.71
C PHE A 22 0.61 10.68 4.90
N MET A 23 -0.53 11.35 5.10
CA MET A 23 -1.44 11.12 6.21
C MET A 23 -1.90 9.67 6.32
N THR A 24 -2.38 9.10 5.21
CA THR A 24 -2.91 7.73 5.19
C THR A 24 -1.84 6.69 5.46
N THR A 25 -0.64 6.88 4.95
CA THR A 25 0.48 5.95 5.12
C THR A 25 1.23 6.14 6.44
N PHE A 26 1.35 7.37 6.93
CA PHE A 26 1.81 7.66 8.28
C PHE A 26 0.94 6.91 9.31
N MET A 27 -0.38 7.04 9.23
CA MET A 27 -1.30 6.38 10.17
C MET A 27 -1.31 4.86 10.02
N SER A 28 -0.97 4.33 8.86
CA SER A 28 -0.80 2.89 8.64
C SER A 28 0.41 2.32 9.41
N SER A 29 1.46 3.09 9.59
CA SER A 29 2.75 2.62 10.15
C SER A 29 3.06 3.16 11.55
N ALA A 30 2.53 4.33 11.94
CA ALA A 30 2.88 5.01 13.19
C ALA A 30 2.50 4.23 14.46
N LEU A 31 1.44 3.41 14.40
CA LEU A 31 1.00 2.61 15.56
C LEU A 31 1.84 1.35 15.79
N ASN A 32 2.68 0.93 14.86
CA ASN A 32 3.43 -0.32 15.00
C ASN A 32 4.33 -0.34 16.24
N LEU A 33 4.97 0.80 16.56
CA LEU A 33 5.82 0.90 17.76
C LEU A 33 5.04 1.21 19.05
N SER A 34 3.73 1.40 18.95
CA SER A 34 2.86 1.65 20.11
C SER A 34 2.20 0.38 20.65
N VAL A 35 2.41 -0.77 20.02
CA VAL A 35 1.82 -2.06 20.40
C VAL A 35 2.06 -2.37 21.88
N PRO A 36 3.29 -2.28 22.45
CA PRO A 36 3.51 -2.58 23.87
C PRO A 36 2.78 -1.61 24.82
N SER A 37 2.66 -0.33 24.43
CA SER A 37 1.93 0.66 25.22
C SER A 37 0.42 0.41 25.22
N LEU A 38 -0.13 0.00 24.09
CA LEU A 38 -1.54 -0.36 23.93
C LEU A 38 -1.87 -1.68 24.66
N GLU A 39 -0.98 -2.67 24.62
CA GLU A 39 -1.06 -3.92 25.37
C GLU A 39 -1.18 -3.63 26.87
N LYS A 40 -0.28 -2.82 27.41
CA LYS A 40 -0.29 -2.41 28.82
C LYS A 40 -1.53 -1.59 29.18
N TYR A 41 -1.96 -0.70 28.28
CA TYR A 41 -3.10 0.19 28.56
C TYR A 41 -4.44 -0.55 28.59
N PHE A 42 -4.68 -1.48 27.63
CA PHE A 42 -5.94 -2.22 27.51
C PHE A 42 -5.91 -3.57 28.25
N GLY A 43 -4.75 -4.02 28.76
CA GLY A 43 -4.64 -5.29 29.48
C GLY A 43 -4.84 -6.53 28.62
N VAL A 44 -4.47 -6.47 27.34
CA VAL A 44 -4.65 -7.54 26.34
C VAL A 44 -3.31 -7.94 25.74
N ASN A 45 -3.23 -9.11 25.12
CA ASN A 45 -1.98 -9.59 24.52
C ASN A 45 -1.64 -8.87 23.20
N ALA A 46 -0.36 -8.86 22.82
CA ALA A 46 0.17 -8.22 21.62
C ALA A 46 -0.51 -8.72 20.32
N ALA A 47 -0.85 -10.00 20.24
CA ALA A 47 -1.55 -10.57 19.09
C ALA A 47 -2.93 -9.93 18.89
N TYR A 48 -3.64 -9.65 19.99
CA TYR A 48 -4.92 -8.94 19.93
C TYR A 48 -4.77 -7.47 19.57
N VAL A 49 -3.72 -6.80 20.08
CA VAL A 49 -3.41 -5.40 19.73
C VAL A 49 -3.04 -5.25 18.26
N SER A 50 -2.39 -6.24 17.64
CA SER A 50 -2.03 -6.19 16.22
C SER A 50 -3.23 -6.04 15.29
N TRP A 51 -4.44 -6.42 15.74
CA TRP A 51 -5.68 -6.21 15.00
C TRP A 51 -6.04 -4.73 14.80
N ILE A 52 -5.53 -3.82 15.66
CA ILE A 52 -5.69 -2.37 15.45
C ILE A 52 -5.04 -1.93 14.13
N VAL A 53 -3.90 -2.53 13.77
CA VAL A 53 -3.20 -2.24 12.51
C VAL A 53 -3.86 -2.99 11.35
N SER A 54 -4.16 -4.28 11.55
CA SER A 54 -4.74 -5.15 10.52
C SER A 54 -6.14 -4.71 10.11
N SER A 55 -7.00 -4.28 11.05
CA SER A 55 -8.36 -3.82 10.76
C SER A 55 -8.37 -2.62 9.78
N TYR A 56 -7.44 -1.68 9.96
CA TYR A 56 -7.28 -0.57 9.03
C TYR A 56 -6.88 -1.05 7.63
N THR A 57 -5.86 -1.88 7.54
CA THR A 57 -5.29 -2.34 6.26
C THR A 57 -6.29 -3.20 5.48
N ILE A 58 -6.98 -4.12 6.17
CA ILE A 58 -8.03 -4.96 5.57
C ILE A 58 -9.18 -4.08 5.06
N ALA A 59 -9.62 -3.10 5.85
CA ALA A 59 -10.68 -2.19 5.44
C ALA A 59 -10.27 -1.32 4.23
N VAL A 60 -9.03 -0.84 4.18
CA VAL A 60 -8.48 -0.14 3.00
C VAL A 60 -8.61 -1.01 1.75
N ALA A 61 -8.17 -2.26 1.81
CA ALA A 61 -8.22 -3.16 0.66
C ALA A 61 -9.64 -3.51 0.25
N ALA A 62 -10.50 -3.88 1.22
CA ALA A 62 -11.87 -4.30 0.98
C ALA A 62 -12.75 -3.18 0.43
N MET A 63 -12.52 -1.94 0.86
CA MET A 63 -13.32 -0.79 0.45
C MET A 63 -12.76 -0.04 -0.75
N SER A 64 -11.52 -0.31 -1.18
CA SER A 64 -10.88 0.42 -2.28
C SER A 64 -11.70 0.36 -3.57
N LEU A 65 -12.04 -0.83 -4.07
CA LEU A 65 -12.76 -0.99 -5.34
C LEU A 65 -14.19 -0.44 -5.27
N PRO A 66 -15.01 -0.71 -4.24
CA PRO A 66 -16.30 -0.07 -4.08
C PRO A 66 -16.24 1.46 -4.08
N MET A 67 -15.28 2.05 -3.36
CA MET A 67 -15.11 3.51 -3.29
C MET A 67 -14.58 4.09 -4.59
N GLY A 68 -13.76 3.34 -5.34
CA GLY A 68 -13.36 3.71 -6.70
C GLY A 68 -14.57 3.85 -7.62
N LYS A 69 -15.46 2.84 -7.62
CA LYS A 69 -16.70 2.91 -8.40
C LYS A 69 -17.59 4.07 -7.95
N VAL A 70 -17.77 4.25 -6.65
CA VAL A 70 -18.53 5.40 -6.12
C VAL A 70 -17.96 6.71 -6.63
N SER A 71 -16.62 6.86 -6.63
CA SER A 71 -15.99 8.10 -7.10
C SER A 71 -16.20 8.37 -8.57
N ASP A 72 -16.23 7.33 -9.39
CA ASP A 72 -16.39 7.44 -10.83
C ASP A 72 -17.86 7.69 -11.25
N VAL A 73 -18.86 7.20 -10.47
CA VAL A 73 -20.28 7.41 -10.76
C VAL A 73 -20.91 8.62 -10.04
N THR A 74 -20.23 9.20 -9.07
CA THR A 74 -20.75 10.36 -8.32
C THR A 74 -19.89 11.60 -8.54
N SER A 75 -18.90 11.81 -7.69
CA SER A 75 -18.02 12.97 -7.72
C SER A 75 -16.72 12.62 -7.01
N ARG A 76 -15.59 12.69 -7.74
CA ARG A 76 -14.26 12.46 -7.16
C ARG A 76 -13.97 13.43 -6.03
N ARG A 77 -14.33 14.71 -6.22
CA ARG A 77 -14.17 15.71 -5.18
C ARG A 77 -14.96 15.38 -3.92
N LYS A 78 -16.25 15.00 -4.06
CA LYS A 78 -17.10 14.67 -2.89
C LYS A 78 -16.51 13.47 -2.14
N VAL A 79 -16.16 12.40 -2.84
CA VAL A 79 -15.57 11.21 -2.23
C VAL A 79 -14.24 11.53 -1.54
N PHE A 80 -13.38 12.34 -2.19
CA PHE A 80 -12.10 12.76 -1.62
C PHE A 80 -12.27 13.58 -0.33
N LEU A 81 -13.12 14.62 -0.36
CA LEU A 81 -13.37 15.47 0.81
C LEU A 81 -14.05 14.70 1.94
N THR A 82 -15.02 13.82 1.63
CA THR A 82 -15.67 12.95 2.62
C THR A 82 -14.64 11.99 3.25
N GLY A 83 -13.74 11.42 2.44
CA GLY A 83 -12.65 10.57 2.92
C GLY A 83 -11.74 11.32 3.90
N ILE A 84 -11.29 12.54 3.58
CA ILE A 84 -10.43 13.34 4.45
C ILE A 84 -11.17 13.71 5.75
N SER A 85 -12.39 14.20 5.64
CA SER A 85 -13.20 14.62 6.81
C SER A 85 -13.50 13.45 7.74
N GLY A 86 -13.93 12.30 7.17
CA GLY A 86 -14.22 11.09 7.91
C GLY A 86 -12.97 10.54 8.60
N PHE A 87 -11.82 10.54 7.90
CA PHE A 87 -10.55 10.11 8.47
C PHE A 87 -10.13 10.97 9.68
N GLY A 88 -10.25 12.29 9.57
CA GLY A 88 -9.99 13.23 10.67
C GLY A 88 -10.93 13.03 11.87
N LEU A 89 -12.24 12.89 11.60
CA LEU A 89 -13.24 12.64 12.65
C LEU A 89 -13.02 11.31 13.37
N LEU A 90 -12.72 10.23 12.65
CA LEU A 90 -12.44 8.92 13.23
C LEU A 90 -11.11 8.89 13.98
N SER A 91 -10.11 9.66 13.51
CA SER A 91 -8.87 9.86 14.26
C SER A 91 -9.16 10.61 15.58
N ALA A 92 -9.99 11.65 15.56
CA ALA A 92 -10.42 12.36 16.78
C ALA A 92 -11.19 11.43 17.73
N ALA A 93 -12.13 10.63 17.22
CA ALA A 93 -12.87 9.64 18.03
C ALA A 93 -11.94 8.59 18.64
N SER A 94 -10.89 8.19 17.93
CA SER A 94 -9.90 7.21 18.41
C SER A 94 -9.13 7.70 19.65
N ILE A 95 -8.98 9.01 19.84
CA ILE A 95 -8.36 9.59 21.05
C ILE A 95 -9.16 9.23 22.31
N PHE A 96 -10.48 9.13 22.16
CA PHE A 96 -11.42 8.87 23.27
C PHE A 96 -11.90 7.41 23.33
N ALA A 97 -11.27 6.49 22.57
CA ALA A 97 -11.69 5.10 22.54
C ALA A 97 -11.64 4.47 23.95
N PRO A 98 -12.78 3.95 24.47
CA PRO A 98 -12.87 3.40 25.81
C PRO A 98 -12.36 1.95 25.89
N SER A 99 -12.40 1.20 24.79
CA SER A 99 -11.95 -0.18 24.69
C SER A 99 -11.20 -0.44 23.38
N ILE A 100 -10.50 -1.55 23.33
CA ILE A 100 -9.72 -1.95 22.14
C ILE A 100 -10.63 -2.27 20.96
N GLU A 101 -11.80 -2.86 21.19
CA GLU A 101 -12.79 -3.19 20.17
C GLU A 101 -13.33 -1.92 19.49
N VAL A 102 -13.62 -0.88 20.29
CA VAL A 102 -14.05 0.42 19.77
C VAL A 102 -12.94 1.07 18.97
N LEU A 103 -11.69 0.95 19.44
CA LEU A 103 -10.54 1.44 18.69
C LEU A 103 -10.37 0.68 17.37
N MET A 104 -10.50 -0.65 17.36
CA MET A 104 -10.47 -1.46 16.13
C MET A 104 -11.58 -1.06 15.14
N LEU A 105 -12.80 -0.80 15.66
CA LEU A 105 -13.91 -0.33 14.83
C LEU A 105 -13.60 1.02 14.19
N PHE A 106 -13.10 1.99 14.97
CA PHE A 106 -12.70 3.29 14.44
C PHE A 106 -11.56 3.16 13.43
N ARG A 107 -10.62 2.25 13.62
CA ARG A 107 -9.55 1.95 12.68
C ARG A 107 -10.09 1.35 11.37
N ALA A 108 -11.03 0.41 11.41
CA ALA A 108 -11.66 -0.14 10.22
C ALA A 108 -12.44 0.94 9.44
N LEU A 109 -13.20 1.78 10.13
CA LEU A 109 -13.91 2.91 9.51
C LEU A 109 -12.94 3.95 8.93
N ALA A 110 -11.83 4.26 9.63
CA ALA A 110 -10.78 5.13 9.11
C ALA A 110 -10.08 4.52 7.88
N GLY A 111 -9.91 3.19 7.84
CA GLY A 111 -9.45 2.46 6.66
C GLY A 111 -10.40 2.62 5.46
N THR A 112 -11.71 2.62 5.67
CA THR A 112 -12.71 2.92 4.64
C THR A 112 -12.54 4.36 4.11
N CYS A 113 -12.32 5.33 4.99
CA CYS A 113 -12.05 6.72 4.59
C CYS A 113 -10.72 6.84 3.82
N ALA A 114 -9.69 6.11 4.22
CA ALA A 114 -8.43 6.03 3.49
C ALA A 114 -8.61 5.41 2.09
N ALA A 115 -9.48 4.39 1.96
CA ALA A 115 -9.84 3.82 0.66
C ALA A 115 -10.48 4.86 -0.28
N MET A 116 -11.37 5.74 0.23
CA MET A 116 -11.92 6.86 -0.53
C MET A 116 -10.82 7.80 -1.05
N ILE A 117 -9.84 8.10 -0.20
CA ILE A 117 -8.70 8.95 -0.56
C ILE A 117 -7.84 8.27 -1.63
N PHE A 118 -7.44 7.01 -1.44
CA PHE A 118 -6.62 6.28 -2.42
C PHE A 118 -7.31 6.14 -3.78
N ALA A 119 -8.61 5.89 -3.81
CA ALA A 119 -9.37 5.76 -5.04
C ALA A 119 -9.40 7.07 -5.87
N THR A 120 -9.35 8.22 -5.21
CA THR A 120 -9.54 9.53 -5.86
C THR A 120 -8.27 10.34 -6.05
N ASN A 121 -7.27 10.16 -5.18
CA ASN A 121 -6.08 11.00 -5.10
C ASN A 121 -5.32 11.10 -6.44
N ASN A 122 -4.89 9.97 -7.00
CA ASN A 122 -4.16 9.97 -8.27
C ASN A 122 -5.02 10.42 -9.45
N SER A 123 -6.34 10.12 -9.43
CA SER A 123 -7.29 10.55 -10.47
C SER A 123 -7.43 12.07 -10.51
N ILE A 124 -7.54 12.71 -9.34
CA ILE A 124 -7.60 14.18 -9.20
C ILE A 124 -6.27 14.77 -9.69
N LEU A 125 -5.14 14.20 -9.25
CA LEU A 125 -3.80 14.66 -9.59
C LEU A 125 -3.56 14.61 -11.11
N ILE A 126 -3.80 13.48 -11.77
CA ILE A 126 -3.62 13.34 -13.22
C ILE A 126 -4.56 14.25 -14.00
N SER A 127 -5.80 14.43 -13.54
CA SER A 127 -6.77 15.31 -14.22
C SER A 127 -6.39 16.79 -14.16
N ALA A 128 -5.56 17.19 -13.18
CA ALA A 128 -5.14 18.57 -12.98
C ALA A 128 -3.93 18.98 -13.85
N PHE A 129 -3.10 18.02 -14.25
CA PHE A 129 -1.83 18.29 -14.93
C PHE A 129 -1.82 17.82 -16.38
N PRO A 130 -1.06 18.48 -17.29
CA PRO A 130 -0.89 18.04 -18.67
C PRO A 130 -0.08 16.74 -18.72
N HIS A 131 -0.28 15.98 -19.81
CA HIS A 131 0.22 14.61 -19.95
C HIS A 131 1.75 14.47 -19.78
N ASN A 132 2.50 15.48 -20.24
CA ASN A 132 3.96 15.51 -20.22
C ASN A 132 4.61 15.69 -18.83
N VAL A 133 3.82 15.86 -17.76
CA VAL A 133 4.31 15.99 -16.39
C VAL A 133 3.54 15.12 -15.38
N GLN A 134 2.61 14.31 -15.85
CA GLN A 134 1.78 13.46 -14.97
C GLN A 134 2.61 12.46 -14.18
N GLY A 135 3.61 11.83 -14.81
CA GLY A 135 4.51 10.91 -14.15
C GLY A 135 5.31 11.58 -13.03
N LYS A 136 5.80 12.82 -13.27
CA LYS A 136 6.49 13.62 -12.24
C LYS A 136 5.56 13.92 -11.06
N MET A 137 4.31 14.29 -11.32
CA MET A 137 3.34 14.59 -10.26
C MET A 137 2.96 13.34 -9.45
N LEU A 138 2.78 12.19 -10.11
CA LEU A 138 2.61 10.90 -9.45
C LEU A 138 3.85 10.56 -8.60
N GLY A 139 5.06 10.85 -9.08
CA GLY A 139 6.31 10.66 -8.35
C GLY A 139 6.33 11.43 -7.02
N PHE A 140 5.83 12.67 -6.97
CA PHE A 140 5.71 13.42 -5.72
C PHE A 140 4.68 12.79 -4.76
N SER A 141 3.54 12.31 -5.26
CA SER A 141 2.54 11.60 -4.45
C SER A 141 3.11 10.31 -3.86
N VAL A 142 3.86 9.56 -4.66
CA VAL A 142 4.57 8.34 -4.24
C VAL A 142 5.66 8.68 -3.20
N ALA A 143 6.44 9.74 -3.41
CA ALA A 143 7.43 10.19 -2.43
C ALA A 143 6.78 10.51 -1.07
N ALA A 144 5.66 11.24 -1.07
CA ALA A 144 4.91 11.54 0.15
C ALA A 144 4.40 10.27 0.86
N THR A 145 3.96 9.26 0.10
CA THR A 145 3.59 7.93 0.62
C THR A 145 4.76 7.30 1.39
N TYR A 146 5.95 7.28 0.79
CA TYR A 146 7.11 6.64 1.44
C TYR A 146 7.68 7.46 2.58
N ILE A 147 7.62 8.79 2.52
CA ILE A 147 7.92 9.66 3.67
C ILE A 147 6.98 9.31 4.84
N GLY A 148 5.68 9.13 4.59
CA GLY A 148 4.72 8.72 5.60
C GLY A 148 5.05 7.37 6.24
N LEU A 149 5.37 6.36 5.42
CA LEU A 149 5.77 5.03 5.90
C LEU A 149 7.07 5.05 6.71
N THR A 150 8.02 5.93 6.34
CA THR A 150 9.32 6.06 7.01
C THR A 150 9.23 6.83 8.32
N VAL A 151 8.58 7.99 8.26
CA VAL A 151 8.43 8.89 9.42
C VAL A 151 7.47 8.30 10.44
N GLY A 152 6.48 7.51 9.98
CA GLY A 152 5.44 6.94 10.82
C GLY A 152 5.98 6.22 12.06
N PRO A 153 6.78 5.16 11.95
CA PRO A 153 7.29 4.44 13.11
C PRO A 153 8.15 5.32 14.02
N VAL A 154 9.02 6.16 13.45
CA VAL A 154 9.92 7.03 14.23
C VAL A 154 9.15 8.10 14.98
N ALA A 155 8.32 8.87 14.29
CA ALA A 155 7.50 9.91 14.92
C ALA A 155 6.42 9.30 15.81
N GLY A 156 5.81 8.18 15.41
CA GLY A 156 4.85 7.46 16.22
C GLY A 156 5.46 6.93 17.53
N GLY A 157 6.67 6.36 17.45
CA GLY A 157 7.41 5.92 18.64
C GLY A 157 7.77 7.08 19.57
N LEU A 158 8.25 8.20 19.02
CA LEU A 158 8.58 9.41 19.77
C LEU A 158 7.32 10.01 20.44
N LEU A 159 6.25 10.18 19.68
CA LEU A 159 4.97 10.68 20.18
C LEU A 159 4.43 9.79 21.30
N ASN A 160 4.48 8.47 21.10
CA ASN A 160 4.02 7.50 22.08
C ASN A 160 4.83 7.56 23.39
N SER A 161 6.16 7.68 23.30
CA SER A 161 7.04 7.72 24.48
C SER A 161 6.92 9.02 25.27
N THR A 162 6.62 10.16 24.61
CA THR A 162 6.55 11.48 25.26
C THR A 162 5.14 11.86 25.70
N PHE A 163 4.14 11.60 24.88
CA PHE A 163 2.75 12.06 25.08
C PHE A 163 1.72 10.92 25.10
N GLY A 164 2.18 9.67 24.98
CA GLY A 164 1.32 8.48 24.91
C GLY A 164 0.70 8.25 23.52
N TRP A 165 0.15 7.05 23.31
CA TRP A 165 -0.35 6.59 22.01
C TRP A 165 -1.47 7.47 21.39
N ARG A 166 -2.23 8.18 22.23
CA ARG A 166 -3.30 9.10 21.79
C ARG A 166 -2.78 10.27 20.97
N SER A 167 -1.56 10.71 21.21
CA SER A 167 -0.92 11.82 20.49
C SER A 167 -0.73 11.53 19.00
N ILE A 168 -0.56 10.27 18.60
CA ILE A 168 -0.48 9.85 17.20
C ILE A 168 -1.77 10.21 16.46
N PHE A 169 -2.91 9.95 17.10
CA PHE A 169 -4.21 10.31 16.53
C PHE A 169 -4.42 11.83 16.51
N ALA A 170 -3.96 12.56 17.53
CA ALA A 170 -4.04 14.02 17.55
C ALA A 170 -3.24 14.66 16.40
N VAL A 171 -2.04 14.18 16.12
CA VAL A 171 -1.25 14.60 14.93
C VAL A 171 -2.01 14.28 13.64
N SER A 172 -2.62 13.10 13.56
CA SER A 172 -3.44 12.73 12.38
C SER A 172 -4.63 13.65 12.18
N VAL A 173 -5.28 14.11 13.25
CA VAL A 173 -6.35 15.13 13.18
C VAL A 173 -5.81 16.44 12.60
N ALA A 174 -4.70 16.94 13.12
CA ALA A 174 -4.09 18.19 12.65
C ALA A 174 -3.73 18.11 11.14
N VAL A 175 -3.11 17.00 10.72
CA VAL A 175 -2.78 16.76 9.30
C VAL A 175 -4.05 16.65 8.45
N SER A 176 -5.12 16.01 8.96
CA SER A 176 -6.41 15.91 8.26
C SER A 176 -7.07 17.27 8.06
N VAL A 177 -7.03 18.16 9.05
CA VAL A 177 -7.54 19.53 8.93
C VAL A 177 -6.74 20.29 7.86
N MET A 178 -5.42 20.21 7.88
CA MET A 178 -4.57 20.83 6.85
C MET A 178 -4.88 20.28 5.45
N ALA A 179 -5.04 18.95 5.32
CA ALA A 179 -5.42 18.30 4.07
C ALA A 179 -6.80 18.77 3.58
N LEU A 180 -7.77 18.91 4.50
CA LEU A 180 -9.13 19.34 4.19
C LEU A 180 -9.16 20.78 3.69
N LEU A 181 -8.48 21.69 4.37
CA LEU A 181 -8.38 23.10 3.98
C LEU A 181 -7.76 23.26 2.59
N THR A 182 -6.65 22.56 2.33
CA THR A 182 -5.97 22.58 1.02
C THR A 182 -6.83 21.95 -0.07
N ALA A 183 -7.47 20.80 0.19
CA ALA A 183 -8.29 20.10 -0.78
C ALA A 183 -9.59 20.86 -1.09
N PHE A 184 -10.22 21.45 -0.09
CA PHE A 184 -11.48 22.19 -0.26
C PHE A 184 -11.35 23.38 -1.19
N SER A 185 -10.25 24.11 -1.11
CA SER A 185 -9.95 25.28 -1.95
C SER A 185 -9.43 24.90 -3.34
N ALA A 186 -8.59 23.83 -3.42
CA ALA A 186 -7.86 23.50 -4.62
C ALA A 186 -8.60 22.56 -5.59
N VAL A 187 -9.33 21.56 -5.07
CA VAL A 187 -9.94 20.54 -5.92
C VAL A 187 -11.18 21.13 -6.61
N PRO A 188 -11.20 21.21 -7.95
CA PRO A 188 -12.33 21.79 -8.66
C PRO A 188 -13.60 20.96 -8.51
N LYS A 189 -14.75 21.59 -8.66
CA LYS A 189 -16.03 20.87 -8.72
C LYS A 189 -16.04 20.01 -9.97
N ASP A 190 -16.45 18.74 -9.84
CA ASP A 190 -16.60 17.85 -10.99
C ASP A 190 -17.70 18.36 -11.93
N ALA A 191 -17.53 18.10 -13.22
CA ALA A 191 -18.62 18.22 -14.18
C ALA A 191 -19.76 17.25 -13.82
N PRO A 192 -21.03 17.60 -14.07
CA PRO A 192 -22.14 16.70 -13.81
C PRO A 192 -21.91 15.35 -14.50
N VAL A 193 -21.99 14.26 -13.76
CA VAL A 193 -21.89 12.90 -14.33
C VAL A 193 -23.21 12.63 -15.06
N SER A 194 -23.13 12.42 -16.37
CA SER A 194 -24.32 12.31 -17.26
C SER A 194 -25.08 10.98 -17.10
N HIS A 195 -24.57 10.01 -16.38
CA HIS A 195 -25.22 8.73 -16.20
C HIS A 195 -25.13 8.28 -14.73
N SER A 196 -26.28 8.26 -14.04
CA SER A 196 -26.45 7.56 -12.78
C SER A 196 -26.58 6.05 -13.08
N SER A 197 -25.45 5.39 -13.30
CA SER A 197 -25.45 3.92 -13.36
C SER A 197 -25.65 3.39 -11.94
N GLY A 198 -26.67 2.56 -11.71
CA GLY A 198 -26.91 1.93 -10.40
C GLY A 198 -25.70 1.13 -9.94
N MET A 199 -25.52 0.99 -8.63
CA MET A 199 -24.44 0.19 -8.04
C MET A 199 -24.80 -1.29 -7.98
N ASP A 200 -23.82 -2.15 -8.23
CA ASP A 200 -23.96 -3.60 -8.07
C ASP A 200 -23.73 -4.02 -6.62
N SER A 201 -24.79 -4.07 -5.82
CA SER A 201 -24.70 -4.48 -4.42
C SER A 201 -24.17 -5.90 -4.23
N ALA A 202 -24.55 -6.84 -5.13
CA ALA A 202 -24.09 -8.22 -5.04
C ALA A 202 -22.59 -8.33 -5.33
N GLY A 203 -22.09 -7.65 -6.37
CA GLY A 203 -20.66 -7.58 -6.66
C GLY A 203 -19.88 -6.92 -5.52
N ILE A 204 -20.41 -5.85 -4.89
CA ILE A 204 -19.77 -5.21 -3.72
C ILE A 204 -19.62 -6.21 -2.58
N VAL A 205 -20.67 -6.94 -2.22
CA VAL A 205 -20.62 -7.93 -1.13
C VAL A 205 -19.64 -9.05 -1.46
N LEU A 206 -19.67 -9.60 -2.68
CA LEU A 206 -18.73 -10.63 -3.12
C LEU A 206 -17.28 -10.16 -3.02
N TYR A 207 -16.99 -8.94 -3.51
CA TYR A 207 -15.65 -8.37 -3.45
C TYR A 207 -15.18 -8.17 -2.01
N ILE A 208 -15.98 -7.47 -1.18
CA ILE A 208 -15.61 -7.20 0.22
C ILE A 208 -15.37 -8.52 0.96
N SER A 209 -16.29 -9.49 0.84
CA SER A 209 -16.16 -10.77 1.52
C SER A 209 -14.94 -11.56 1.04
N SER A 210 -14.62 -11.52 -0.27
CA SER A 210 -13.45 -12.19 -0.82
C SER A 210 -12.14 -11.61 -0.29
N ILE A 211 -12.02 -10.27 -0.27
CA ILE A 211 -10.83 -9.58 0.22
C ILE A 211 -10.67 -9.78 1.73
N VAL A 212 -11.75 -9.61 2.50
CA VAL A 212 -11.69 -9.77 3.97
C VAL A 212 -11.27 -11.20 4.33
N LEU A 213 -11.93 -12.22 3.78
CA LEU A 213 -11.63 -13.61 4.12
C LEU A 213 -10.23 -14.02 3.66
N SER A 214 -9.79 -13.62 2.46
CA SER A 214 -8.45 -13.97 1.99
C SER A 214 -7.35 -13.28 2.79
N LEU A 215 -7.50 -11.98 3.12
CA LEU A 215 -6.51 -11.27 3.95
C LEU A 215 -6.51 -11.77 5.40
N LEU A 216 -7.67 -12.07 5.98
CA LEU A 216 -7.76 -12.72 7.30
C LEU A 216 -7.07 -14.08 7.28
N GLY A 217 -7.37 -14.90 6.26
CA GLY A 217 -6.71 -16.18 6.08
C GLY A 217 -5.19 -16.06 5.98
N MET A 218 -4.68 -15.11 5.18
CA MET A 218 -3.24 -14.84 5.07
C MET A 218 -2.63 -14.37 6.40
N THR A 219 -3.29 -13.45 7.11
CA THR A 219 -2.77 -12.87 8.36
C THR A 219 -2.73 -13.91 9.49
N CYS A 220 -3.66 -14.85 9.51
CA CYS A 220 -3.76 -15.87 10.55
C CYS A 220 -3.07 -17.19 10.19
N LEU A 221 -2.36 -17.27 9.05
CA LEU A 221 -1.60 -18.47 8.68
C LEU A 221 -0.55 -18.79 9.76
N GLY A 222 -0.57 -20.03 10.24
CA GLY A 222 0.33 -20.50 11.32
C GLY A 222 -0.18 -20.25 12.74
N SER A 223 -1.20 -19.39 12.95
CA SER A 223 -1.77 -19.13 14.27
C SER A 223 -3.19 -19.70 14.48
N ASN A 224 -3.90 -20.02 13.41
CA ASN A 224 -5.29 -20.49 13.45
C ASN A 224 -5.53 -21.59 12.42
N ASN A 225 -6.04 -22.74 12.88
CA ASN A 225 -6.36 -23.89 12.01
C ASN A 225 -7.46 -23.57 10.97
N ALA A 226 -8.29 -22.56 11.19
CA ALA A 226 -9.28 -22.11 10.21
C ALA A 226 -8.70 -21.22 9.10
N ALA A 227 -7.47 -20.72 9.24
CA ALA A 227 -6.88 -19.77 8.31
C ALA A 227 -6.77 -20.28 6.86
N PRO A 228 -6.34 -21.54 6.59
CA PRO A 228 -6.33 -22.09 5.23
C PRO A 228 -7.72 -22.15 4.60
N PHE A 229 -8.77 -22.48 5.39
CA PHE A 229 -10.15 -22.52 4.92
C PHE A 229 -10.68 -21.12 4.63
N MET A 230 -10.34 -20.12 5.46
CA MET A 230 -10.69 -18.72 5.22
C MET A 230 -10.03 -18.21 3.93
N LEU A 231 -8.76 -18.54 3.72
CA LEU A 231 -8.03 -18.18 2.50
C LEU A 231 -8.67 -18.83 1.27
N ALA A 232 -8.94 -20.14 1.32
CA ALA A 232 -9.58 -20.87 0.23
C ALA A 232 -10.97 -20.28 -0.09
N ALA A 233 -11.81 -20.04 0.93
CA ALA A 233 -13.12 -19.43 0.76
C ALA A 233 -13.01 -18.02 0.15
N GLY A 234 -12.06 -17.20 0.61
CA GLY A 234 -11.80 -15.87 0.06
C GLY A 234 -11.41 -15.92 -1.42
N LEU A 235 -10.54 -16.85 -1.82
CA LEU A 235 -10.14 -17.05 -3.22
C LEU A 235 -11.29 -17.56 -4.09
N ILE A 236 -12.13 -18.46 -3.58
CA ILE A 236 -13.33 -18.94 -4.29
C ILE A 236 -14.31 -17.78 -4.50
N LEU A 237 -14.55 -16.96 -3.49
CA LEU A 237 -15.41 -15.77 -3.61
C LEU A 237 -14.81 -14.73 -4.58
N LEU A 238 -13.49 -14.59 -4.62
CA LEU A 238 -12.83 -13.71 -5.58
C LEU A 238 -13.04 -14.22 -7.03
N ALA A 239 -12.92 -15.52 -7.25
CA ALA A 239 -13.22 -16.11 -8.54
C ALA A 239 -14.71 -15.92 -8.90
N ALA A 240 -15.63 -16.13 -7.94
CA ALA A 240 -17.05 -15.88 -8.13
C ALA A 240 -17.34 -14.41 -8.45
N PHE A 241 -16.64 -13.46 -7.82
CA PHE A 241 -16.72 -12.04 -8.14
C PHE A 241 -16.34 -11.75 -9.60
N PHE A 242 -15.20 -12.27 -10.08
CA PHE A 242 -14.79 -12.07 -11.48
C PHE A 242 -15.77 -12.68 -12.47
N ILE A 243 -16.34 -13.85 -12.17
CA ILE A 243 -17.39 -14.48 -13.00
C ILE A 243 -18.66 -13.62 -13.01
N HIS A 244 -19.08 -13.12 -11.85
CA HIS A 244 -20.25 -12.25 -11.70
C HIS A 244 -20.10 -10.95 -12.51
N GLU A 245 -18.97 -10.24 -12.32
CA GLU A 245 -18.69 -8.99 -13.04
C GLU A 245 -18.60 -9.21 -14.56
N SER A 246 -17.97 -10.31 -15.01
CA SER A 246 -17.89 -10.65 -16.44
C SER A 246 -19.26 -10.89 -17.06
N ARG A 247 -20.16 -11.59 -16.34
CA ARG A 247 -21.56 -11.82 -16.79
C ARG A 247 -22.34 -10.52 -16.85
N ARG A 248 -22.17 -9.63 -15.85
CA ARG A 248 -22.86 -8.33 -15.84
C ARG A 248 -22.40 -7.44 -16.98
N GLU A 249 -21.10 -7.43 -17.26
CA GLU A 249 -20.53 -6.68 -18.38
C GLU A 249 -21.09 -7.18 -19.73
N GLN A 250 -21.16 -8.50 -19.94
CA GLN A 250 -21.76 -9.09 -21.16
C GLN A 250 -23.24 -8.73 -21.31
N LEU A 251 -23.98 -8.66 -20.21
CA LEU A 251 -25.38 -8.25 -20.18
C LEU A 251 -25.57 -6.73 -20.25
N LYS A 252 -24.51 -5.96 -20.42
CA LYS A 252 -24.51 -4.49 -20.40
C LYS A 252 -25.17 -3.89 -19.14
N LYS A 253 -25.10 -4.62 -18.03
CA LYS A 253 -25.54 -4.16 -16.72
C LYS A 253 -24.43 -3.42 -15.99
N ASN A 254 -24.80 -2.59 -15.02
CA ASN A 254 -23.84 -1.86 -14.21
C ASN A 254 -22.94 -2.84 -13.43
N ALA A 255 -21.68 -2.91 -13.82
CA ALA A 255 -20.62 -3.64 -13.16
C ALA A 255 -19.79 -2.69 -12.28
N ILE A 256 -19.20 -3.18 -11.18
CA ILE A 256 -18.28 -2.40 -10.35
C ILE A 256 -17.01 -2.14 -11.14
N MET A 257 -16.55 -3.18 -11.84
CA MET A 257 -15.33 -3.19 -12.61
C MET A 257 -15.57 -3.84 -13.97
N ARG A 258 -15.05 -3.25 -15.03
CA ARG A 258 -15.06 -3.89 -16.35
C ARG A 258 -13.95 -4.94 -16.42
N VAL A 259 -14.34 -6.21 -16.44
CA VAL A 259 -13.38 -7.34 -16.56
C VAL A 259 -12.64 -7.30 -17.90
N SER A 260 -13.27 -6.71 -18.92
CA SER A 260 -12.64 -6.48 -20.23
C SER A 260 -11.36 -5.65 -20.17
N MET A 261 -11.18 -4.77 -19.17
CA MET A 261 -9.94 -4.02 -18.96
C MET A 261 -8.73 -4.96 -18.84
N PHE A 262 -8.91 -6.11 -18.17
CA PHE A 262 -7.87 -7.12 -18.05
C PHE A 262 -7.66 -7.94 -19.32
N ARG A 263 -8.71 -8.16 -20.12
CA ARG A 263 -8.63 -8.95 -21.35
C ARG A 263 -8.12 -8.13 -22.54
N GLN A 264 -8.50 -6.87 -22.63
CA GLN A 264 -8.20 -6.00 -23.77
C GLN A 264 -6.85 -5.32 -23.67
N SER A 265 -6.35 -5.07 -22.46
CA SER A 265 -5.06 -4.40 -22.24
C SER A 265 -4.08 -5.32 -21.51
N ARG A 266 -3.13 -5.87 -22.25
CA ARG A 266 -2.00 -6.63 -21.68
C ARG A 266 -1.20 -5.75 -20.72
N THR A 267 -0.99 -4.49 -21.06
CA THR A 267 -0.28 -3.52 -20.22
C THR A 267 -0.99 -3.34 -18.89
N PHE A 268 -2.32 -3.20 -18.87
CA PHE A 268 -3.11 -3.10 -17.64
C PHE A 268 -2.95 -4.35 -16.76
N THR A 269 -3.17 -5.53 -17.34
CA THR A 269 -3.13 -6.81 -16.61
C THR A 269 -1.76 -7.11 -16.05
N PHE A 270 -0.73 -7.04 -16.91
CA PHE A 270 0.62 -7.41 -16.51
C PHE A 270 1.26 -6.37 -15.57
N SER A 271 0.90 -5.09 -15.69
CA SER A 271 1.33 -4.06 -14.72
C SER A 271 0.73 -4.27 -13.34
N ASN A 272 -0.53 -4.67 -13.25
CA ASN A 272 -1.17 -4.99 -11.97
C ASN A 272 -0.60 -6.27 -11.36
N LEU A 273 -0.35 -7.31 -12.17
CA LEU A 273 0.27 -8.55 -11.70
C LEU A 273 1.73 -8.33 -11.28
N ALA A 274 2.49 -7.53 -12.04
CA ALA A 274 3.84 -7.12 -11.66
C ALA A 274 3.83 -6.33 -10.33
N ALA A 275 2.83 -5.47 -10.10
CA ALA A 275 2.68 -4.75 -8.84
C ALA A 275 2.42 -5.72 -7.68
N LEU A 276 1.48 -6.66 -7.83
CA LEU A 276 1.20 -7.69 -6.82
C LEU A 276 2.48 -8.43 -6.40
N LEU A 277 3.24 -8.93 -7.38
CA LEU A 277 4.43 -9.73 -7.14
C LEU A 277 5.59 -8.89 -6.58
N ASN A 278 5.78 -7.66 -7.07
CA ASN A 278 6.81 -6.75 -6.55
C ASN A 278 6.56 -6.37 -5.09
N TYR A 279 5.34 -5.96 -4.75
CA TYR A 279 4.99 -5.64 -3.36
C TYR A 279 5.06 -6.87 -2.45
N GLY A 280 4.70 -8.06 -2.96
CA GLY A 280 4.84 -9.32 -2.23
C GLY A 280 6.30 -9.68 -1.94
N ALA A 281 7.17 -9.50 -2.92
CA ALA A 281 8.58 -9.86 -2.80
C ALA A 281 9.39 -8.87 -1.93
N THR A 282 8.99 -7.59 -1.86
CA THR A 282 9.84 -6.55 -1.26
C THR A 282 9.36 -6.06 0.10
N PHE A 283 8.09 -6.32 0.45
CA PHE A 283 7.52 -5.80 1.71
C PHE A 283 8.19 -6.39 2.96
N ALA A 284 8.55 -7.66 2.92
CA ALA A 284 9.18 -8.38 4.02
C ALA A 284 10.63 -7.93 4.31
N ILE A 285 11.30 -7.27 3.35
CA ILE A 285 12.73 -6.87 3.48
C ILE A 285 12.95 -6.04 4.74
N SER A 286 12.11 -5.04 5.01
CA SER A 286 12.27 -4.17 6.18
C SER A 286 12.13 -4.96 7.49
N TYR A 287 11.24 -5.94 7.53
CA TYR A 287 11.05 -6.80 8.69
C TYR A 287 12.26 -7.73 8.91
N GLU A 288 12.71 -8.42 7.87
CA GLU A 288 13.86 -9.31 7.95
C GLU A 288 15.14 -8.56 8.28
N MET A 289 15.36 -7.38 7.68
CA MET A 289 16.51 -6.53 8.01
C MET A 289 16.44 -6.02 9.45
N SER A 290 15.25 -5.77 10.00
CA SER A 290 15.09 -5.44 11.41
C SER A 290 15.56 -6.57 12.32
N ILE A 291 15.20 -7.81 12.00
CA ILE A 291 15.67 -9.01 12.73
C ILE A 291 17.19 -9.13 12.60
N TYR A 292 17.72 -9.04 11.39
CA TYR A 292 19.14 -9.16 11.13
C TYR A 292 19.97 -8.14 11.94
N LEU A 293 19.60 -6.86 11.88
CA LEU A 293 20.33 -5.81 12.57
C LEU A 293 20.27 -5.96 14.10
N GLN A 294 19.12 -6.37 14.63
CA GLN A 294 18.92 -6.43 16.08
C GLN A 294 19.32 -7.76 16.70
N VAL A 295 18.98 -8.89 16.07
CA VAL A 295 19.22 -10.22 16.64
C VAL A 295 20.58 -10.75 16.23
N ILE A 296 20.96 -10.64 14.95
CA ILE A 296 22.25 -11.20 14.47
C ILE A 296 23.40 -10.25 14.79
N LEU A 297 23.27 -8.95 14.48
CA LEU A 297 24.35 -7.98 14.72
C LEU A 297 24.30 -7.31 16.11
N GLY A 298 23.27 -7.58 16.94
CA GLY A 298 23.13 -7.01 18.27
C GLY A 298 22.99 -5.47 18.30
N ILE A 299 22.56 -4.84 17.20
CA ILE A 299 22.44 -3.39 17.11
C ILE A 299 21.21 -2.93 17.87
N PRO A 300 21.31 -1.93 18.77
CA PRO A 300 20.16 -1.41 19.51
C PRO A 300 19.06 -0.92 18.56
N SER A 301 17.78 -1.16 18.93
CA SER A 301 16.59 -0.88 18.10
C SER A 301 16.55 0.55 17.54
N GLY A 302 16.96 1.56 18.31
CA GLY A 302 17.03 2.95 17.84
C GLY A 302 18.01 3.16 16.67
N ARG A 303 19.19 2.55 16.73
CA ARG A 303 20.18 2.61 15.63
C ARG A 303 19.75 1.76 14.44
N ALA A 304 19.21 0.57 14.68
CA ALA A 304 18.66 -0.28 13.64
C ALA A 304 17.53 0.43 12.89
N GLY A 305 16.62 1.12 13.60
CA GLY A 305 15.55 1.92 13.01
C GLY A 305 16.08 3.03 12.09
N LEU A 306 17.14 3.74 12.49
CA LEU A 306 17.77 4.76 11.63
C LEU A 306 18.38 4.15 10.35
N MET A 307 18.97 2.96 10.44
CA MET A 307 19.53 2.26 9.28
C MET A 307 18.42 1.81 8.32
N LEU A 308 17.30 1.34 8.85
CA LEU A 308 16.14 0.92 8.05
C LEU A 308 15.49 2.07 7.25
N ILE A 309 15.72 3.33 7.65
CA ILE A 309 15.25 4.51 6.89
C ILE A 309 15.92 4.61 5.52
N SER A 310 17.10 4.04 5.30
CA SER A 310 17.87 4.16 4.06
C SER A 310 17.08 3.75 2.81
N MET A 311 16.33 2.66 2.86
CA MET A 311 15.52 2.18 1.75
C MET A 311 14.35 3.14 1.40
N PRO A 312 13.43 3.47 2.32
CA PRO A 312 12.32 4.37 2.00
C PRO A 312 12.78 5.83 1.78
N ALA A 313 13.92 6.25 2.35
CA ALA A 313 14.49 7.56 2.03
C ALA A 313 14.98 7.63 0.57
N ALA A 314 15.71 6.63 0.10
CA ALA A 314 16.10 6.52 -1.31
C ALA A 314 14.86 6.51 -2.22
N GLN A 315 13.82 5.78 -1.84
CA GLN A 315 12.56 5.71 -2.54
C GLN A 315 11.87 7.08 -2.64
N ALA A 316 11.76 7.80 -1.52
CA ALA A 316 11.13 9.12 -1.46
C ALA A 316 11.88 10.15 -2.31
N LEU A 317 13.22 10.17 -2.21
CA LEU A 317 14.07 11.11 -2.94
C LEU A 317 14.07 10.86 -4.46
N LEU A 318 14.04 9.59 -4.87
CA LEU A 318 14.15 9.23 -6.28
C LEU A 318 12.79 9.16 -7.00
N SER A 319 11.67 9.00 -6.29
CA SER A 319 10.34 8.86 -6.91
C SER A 319 9.95 10.04 -7.81
N PRO A 320 10.19 11.33 -7.49
CA PRO A 320 9.88 12.42 -8.41
C PRO A 320 10.76 12.41 -9.67
N LEU A 321 12.01 11.98 -9.54
CA LEU A 321 12.95 11.86 -10.66
C LEU A 321 12.53 10.73 -11.60
N THR A 322 12.23 9.56 -11.06
CA THR A 322 11.78 8.39 -11.85
C THR A 322 10.40 8.63 -12.46
N GLY A 323 9.52 9.34 -11.76
CA GLY A 323 8.25 9.82 -12.29
C GLY A 323 8.44 10.76 -13.48
N SER A 324 9.33 11.75 -13.36
CA SER A 324 9.68 12.65 -14.48
C SER A 324 10.32 11.90 -15.65
N LEU A 325 11.11 10.86 -15.36
CA LEU A 325 11.70 10.02 -16.39
C LEU A 325 10.64 9.22 -17.15
N SER A 326 9.56 8.79 -16.47
CA SER A 326 8.44 8.08 -17.08
C SER A 326 7.59 8.93 -18.03
N ASP A 327 7.71 10.26 -17.97
CA ASP A 327 7.09 11.17 -18.94
C ASP A 327 7.89 11.24 -20.26
N ARG A 328 9.14 10.76 -20.28
CA ARG A 328 10.04 10.81 -21.44
C ARG A 328 10.39 9.44 -21.99
N ILE A 329 10.52 8.45 -21.13
CA ILE A 329 10.87 7.06 -21.45
C ILE A 329 9.65 6.19 -21.22
N ARG A 330 9.49 5.12 -22.00
CA ARG A 330 8.38 4.17 -21.83
C ARG A 330 8.29 3.69 -20.37
N PRO A 331 7.16 3.89 -19.69
CA PRO A 331 6.99 3.50 -18.28
C PRO A 331 7.28 2.01 -18.03
N SER A 332 7.03 1.15 -19.04
CA SER A 332 7.30 -0.28 -18.98
C SER A 332 8.79 -0.60 -18.82
N VAL A 333 9.66 0.09 -19.54
CA VAL A 333 11.13 -0.11 -19.46
C VAL A 333 11.62 0.26 -18.06
N LEU A 334 11.19 1.43 -17.55
CA LEU A 334 11.59 1.90 -16.23
C LEU A 334 11.12 0.95 -15.12
N ALA A 335 9.87 0.54 -15.18
CA ALA A 335 9.32 -0.36 -14.17
C ALA A 335 9.99 -1.75 -14.22
N SER A 336 10.30 -2.26 -15.42
CA SER A 336 11.02 -3.53 -15.53
C SER A 336 12.46 -3.43 -15.02
N SER A 337 13.18 -2.33 -15.32
CA SER A 337 14.52 -2.11 -14.76
C SER A 337 14.48 -1.99 -13.23
N GLY A 338 13.47 -1.30 -12.68
CA GLY A 338 13.25 -1.22 -11.23
C GLY A 338 13.04 -2.59 -10.59
N MET A 339 12.20 -3.45 -11.18
CA MET A 339 12.02 -4.82 -10.72
C MET A 339 13.30 -5.66 -10.84
N GLY A 340 14.07 -5.49 -11.91
CA GLY A 340 15.37 -6.15 -12.07
C GLY A 340 16.34 -5.79 -10.94
N ILE A 341 16.40 -4.51 -10.56
CA ILE A 341 17.19 -4.04 -9.42
C ILE A 341 16.67 -4.66 -8.11
N CYS A 342 15.36 -4.70 -7.88
CA CYS A 342 14.79 -5.35 -6.69
C CYS A 342 15.12 -6.84 -6.63
N ALA A 343 15.01 -7.58 -7.74
CA ALA A 343 15.40 -8.98 -7.81
C ALA A 343 16.88 -9.19 -7.51
N PHE A 344 17.75 -8.34 -8.06
CA PHE A 344 19.19 -8.38 -7.83
C PHE A 344 19.52 -8.10 -6.34
N THR A 345 18.88 -7.11 -5.72
CA THR A 345 19.12 -6.80 -4.29
C THR A 345 18.62 -7.92 -3.38
N LEU A 346 17.52 -8.60 -3.72
CA LEU A 346 17.06 -9.79 -2.99
C LEU A 346 18.09 -10.93 -3.06
N LEU A 347 18.76 -11.11 -4.20
CA LEU A 347 19.87 -12.06 -4.31
C LEU A 347 21.10 -11.63 -3.49
N LEU A 348 21.36 -10.33 -3.36
CA LEU A 348 22.43 -9.85 -2.46
C LEU A 348 22.07 -10.11 -1.00
N TYR A 349 20.82 -9.86 -0.57
CA TYR A 349 20.35 -10.18 0.78
C TYR A 349 20.42 -11.69 1.07
N SER A 350 20.23 -12.55 0.06
CA SER A 350 20.36 -14.00 0.26
C SER A 350 21.79 -14.48 0.52
N ARG A 351 22.78 -13.59 0.55
CA ARG A 351 24.20 -13.89 0.80
C ARG A 351 24.75 -13.23 2.07
N ILE A 352 23.89 -12.57 2.87
CA ILE A 352 24.33 -11.96 4.13
C ILE A 352 24.66 -13.00 5.16
N ASP A 353 25.69 -12.71 5.97
CA ASP A 353 26.17 -13.54 7.09
C ASP A 353 26.48 -12.65 8.31
N GLU A 354 26.95 -13.26 9.40
CA GLU A 354 27.31 -12.55 10.64
C GLU A 354 28.45 -11.52 10.45
N SER A 355 29.27 -11.69 9.41
CA SER A 355 30.43 -10.83 9.11
C SER A 355 30.11 -9.72 8.13
N THR A 356 28.91 -9.68 7.58
CA THR A 356 28.51 -8.71 6.54
C THR A 356 28.52 -7.29 7.08
N SER A 357 29.25 -6.41 6.40
CA SER A 357 29.37 -5.00 6.80
C SER A 357 28.02 -4.28 6.78
N VAL A 358 27.73 -3.52 7.83
CA VAL A 358 26.54 -2.66 7.92
C VAL A 358 26.47 -1.65 6.76
N ILE A 359 27.61 -1.13 6.32
CA ILE A 359 27.69 -0.19 5.19
C ILE A 359 27.20 -0.88 3.91
N PHE A 360 27.61 -2.13 3.67
CA PHE A 360 27.12 -2.90 2.52
C PHE A 360 25.60 -3.07 2.56
N ILE A 361 25.04 -3.40 3.73
CA ILE A 361 23.60 -3.55 3.92
C ILE A 361 22.86 -2.24 3.60
N MET A 362 23.35 -1.10 4.12
CA MET A 362 22.76 0.21 3.84
C MET A 362 22.82 0.55 2.34
N ILE A 363 23.91 0.23 1.65
CA ILE A 363 24.04 0.42 0.20
C ILE A 363 23.00 -0.44 -0.54
N VAL A 364 22.86 -1.72 -0.16
CA VAL A 364 21.86 -2.61 -0.78
C VAL A 364 20.44 -2.13 -0.50
N MET A 365 20.15 -1.61 0.70
CA MET A 365 18.86 -1.01 1.03
C MET A 365 18.57 0.23 0.20
N CYS A 366 19.55 1.13 0.00
CA CYS A 366 19.41 2.29 -0.88
C CYS A 366 19.15 1.85 -2.33
N LEU A 367 19.86 0.82 -2.79
CA LEU A 367 19.69 0.28 -4.14
C LEU A 367 18.30 -0.35 -4.33
N THR A 368 17.80 -1.06 -3.29
CA THR A 368 16.42 -1.58 -3.28
C THR A 368 15.41 -0.43 -3.36
N GLY A 369 15.61 0.64 -2.59
CA GLY A 369 14.78 1.83 -2.62
C GLY A 369 14.77 2.51 -3.99
N MET A 370 15.91 2.57 -4.68
CA MET A 370 16.02 3.05 -6.07
C MET A 370 15.23 2.15 -7.03
N GLY A 371 15.38 0.83 -6.93
CA GLY A 371 14.62 -0.13 -7.74
C GLY A 371 13.11 0.05 -7.55
N PHE A 372 12.68 0.25 -6.33
CA PHE A 372 11.27 0.47 -6.00
C PHE A 372 10.74 1.81 -6.55
N ALA A 373 11.53 2.88 -6.50
CA ALA A 373 11.18 4.18 -7.07
C ALA A 373 11.03 4.09 -8.60
N LEU A 374 11.95 3.38 -9.27
CA LEU A 374 11.88 3.10 -10.71
C LEU A 374 10.67 2.23 -11.09
N PHE A 375 10.17 1.41 -10.18
CA PHE A 375 8.99 0.59 -10.41
C PHE A 375 7.68 1.34 -10.13
N SER A 376 7.50 1.89 -8.93
CA SER A 376 6.19 2.27 -8.39
C SER A 376 5.50 3.38 -9.19
N SER A 377 6.16 4.52 -9.40
CA SER A 377 5.58 5.66 -10.11
C SER A 377 5.38 5.38 -11.60
N PRO A 378 6.37 4.84 -12.36
CA PRO A 378 6.17 4.51 -13.76
C PRO A 378 5.11 3.42 -13.97
N ASN A 379 5.04 2.41 -13.10
CA ASN A 379 4.01 1.37 -13.21
C ASN A 379 2.59 1.91 -13.00
N THR A 380 2.42 2.81 -12.03
CA THR A 380 1.13 3.51 -11.82
C THR A 380 0.75 4.34 -13.04
N ASN A 381 1.70 5.07 -13.63
CA ASN A 381 1.50 5.84 -14.85
C ASN A 381 1.09 4.93 -16.02
N ALA A 382 1.75 3.78 -16.20
CA ALA A 382 1.41 2.80 -17.22
C ALA A 382 -0.02 2.26 -17.07
N ILE A 383 -0.45 1.92 -15.86
CA ILE A 383 -1.80 1.41 -15.59
C ILE A 383 -2.85 2.48 -15.92
N LEU A 384 -2.66 3.71 -15.43
CA LEU A 384 -3.64 4.78 -15.60
C LEU A 384 -3.71 5.29 -17.04
N SER A 385 -2.64 5.19 -17.82
CA SER A 385 -2.64 5.52 -19.25
C SER A 385 -3.42 4.54 -20.13
N CYS A 386 -3.70 3.32 -19.63
CA CYS A 386 -4.43 2.29 -20.36
C CYS A 386 -5.96 2.38 -20.22
N VAL A 387 -6.48 3.28 -19.37
CA VAL A 387 -7.90 3.38 -19.06
C VAL A 387 -8.45 4.77 -19.38
N GLY A 388 -9.75 4.85 -19.67
CA GLY A 388 -10.44 6.12 -19.83
C GLY A 388 -10.57 6.86 -18.49
N LYS A 389 -10.80 8.18 -18.58
CA LYS A 389 -10.96 9.04 -17.38
C LYS A 389 -12.11 8.59 -16.50
N GLU A 390 -13.14 7.96 -17.08
CA GLU A 390 -14.30 7.42 -16.39
C GLU A 390 -13.98 6.26 -15.45
N ASP A 391 -12.88 5.55 -15.67
CA ASP A 391 -12.47 4.38 -14.88
C ASP A 391 -11.23 4.63 -14.00
N TYR A 392 -10.76 5.87 -13.87
CA TYR A 392 -9.57 6.19 -13.07
C TYR A 392 -9.72 5.81 -11.60
N GLY A 393 -10.90 5.96 -11.01
CA GLY A 393 -11.16 5.57 -9.63
C GLY A 393 -11.07 4.05 -9.44
N VAL A 394 -11.68 3.28 -10.33
CA VAL A 394 -11.58 1.81 -10.34
C VAL A 394 -10.12 1.36 -10.55
N ALA A 395 -9.40 1.92 -11.52
CA ALA A 395 -8.01 1.56 -11.79
C ALA A 395 -7.08 1.86 -10.60
N ASN A 396 -7.21 3.03 -9.95
CA ASN A 396 -6.46 3.35 -8.73
C ASN A 396 -6.78 2.39 -7.58
N SER A 397 -8.02 1.99 -7.46
CA SER A 397 -8.47 1.03 -6.44
C SER A 397 -7.88 -0.35 -6.66
N ILE A 398 -7.78 -0.79 -7.91
CA ILE A 398 -7.10 -2.05 -8.28
C ILE A 398 -5.62 -1.98 -7.90
N ILE A 399 -4.93 -0.87 -8.22
CA ILE A 399 -3.52 -0.68 -7.81
C ILE A 399 -3.36 -0.78 -6.30
N ALA A 400 -4.24 -0.10 -5.53
CA ALA A 400 -4.21 -0.15 -4.07
C ALA A 400 -4.45 -1.57 -3.53
N THR A 401 -5.40 -2.29 -4.12
CA THR A 401 -5.68 -3.69 -3.78
C THR A 401 -4.49 -4.60 -4.09
N MET A 402 -3.89 -4.49 -5.29
CA MET A 402 -2.71 -5.28 -5.67
C MET A 402 -1.55 -5.03 -4.71
N ARG A 403 -1.33 -3.78 -4.29
CA ARG A 403 -0.33 -3.43 -3.29
C ARG A 403 -0.59 -4.12 -1.96
N THR A 404 -1.78 -3.94 -1.40
CA THR A 404 -2.11 -4.49 -0.07
C THR A 404 -2.12 -6.01 -0.07
N TYR A 405 -2.67 -6.60 -1.14
CA TYR A 405 -2.71 -8.05 -1.30
C TYR A 405 -1.31 -8.65 -1.48
N GLY A 406 -0.46 -7.97 -2.27
CA GLY A 406 0.95 -8.34 -2.41
C GLY A 406 1.67 -8.31 -1.07
N GLN A 407 1.59 -7.20 -0.33
CA GLN A 407 2.21 -7.06 0.99
C GLN A 407 1.77 -8.17 1.97
N SER A 408 0.47 -8.45 2.03
CA SER A 408 -0.06 -9.50 2.91
C SER A 408 0.39 -10.90 2.48
N SER A 409 0.43 -11.19 1.17
CA SER A 409 0.92 -12.48 0.66
C SER A 409 2.41 -12.67 0.92
N GLY A 410 3.22 -11.61 0.78
CA GLY A 410 4.64 -11.66 1.13
C GLY A 410 4.88 -11.98 2.60
N MET A 411 4.14 -11.33 3.51
CA MET A 411 4.21 -11.64 4.94
C MET A 411 3.73 -13.06 5.26
N ALA A 412 2.71 -13.56 4.57
CA ALA A 412 2.25 -14.94 4.74
C ALA A 412 3.31 -15.96 4.29
N VAL A 413 3.99 -15.71 3.17
CA VAL A 413 5.11 -16.54 2.70
C VAL A 413 6.24 -16.54 3.73
N LEU A 414 6.64 -15.35 4.23
CA LEU A 414 7.66 -15.25 5.26
C LEU A 414 7.28 -16.00 6.54
N SER A 415 6.06 -15.82 7.03
CA SER A 415 5.56 -16.52 8.22
C SER A 415 5.58 -18.05 8.04
N SER A 416 5.24 -18.53 6.85
CA SER A 416 5.30 -19.96 6.52
C SER A 416 6.75 -20.50 6.52
N ILE A 417 7.69 -19.75 5.93
CA ILE A 417 9.12 -20.12 5.94
C ILE A 417 9.65 -20.12 7.37
N THR A 418 9.31 -19.10 8.16
CA THR A 418 9.68 -19.00 9.57
C THR A 418 9.18 -20.21 10.36
N ALA A 419 7.93 -20.60 10.20
CA ALA A 419 7.35 -21.77 10.87
C ALA A 419 8.02 -23.09 10.46
N ILE A 420 8.41 -23.23 9.19
CA ILE A 420 9.09 -24.44 8.69
C ILE A 420 10.54 -24.54 9.22
N VAL A 421 11.26 -23.42 9.28
CA VAL A 421 12.70 -23.42 9.64
C VAL A 421 12.92 -23.34 11.14
N LEU A 422 12.17 -22.47 11.85
CA LEU A 422 12.34 -22.27 13.30
C LEU A 422 11.37 -23.13 14.14
N GLY A 423 10.33 -23.70 13.54
CA GLY A 423 9.32 -24.49 14.25
C GLY A 423 8.64 -23.69 15.36
N SER A 424 8.68 -24.20 16.60
CA SER A 424 8.14 -23.53 17.79
C SER A 424 9.17 -22.62 18.48
N GLY A 425 10.38 -22.48 17.96
CA GLY A 425 11.41 -21.59 18.49
C GLY A 425 11.04 -20.12 18.32
N THR A 426 11.45 -19.29 19.28
CA THR A 426 11.35 -17.82 19.14
C THR A 426 12.62 -17.27 18.49
N LEU A 427 12.53 -16.09 17.89
CA LEU A 427 13.70 -15.42 17.28
C LEU A 427 14.83 -15.18 18.31
N GLU A 428 14.50 -14.95 19.58
CA GLU A 428 15.48 -14.72 20.66
C GLU A 428 16.17 -15.98 21.13
N THR A 429 15.51 -17.15 21.03
CA THR A 429 16.02 -18.42 21.52
C THR A 429 16.62 -19.32 20.42
N SER A 430 16.38 -18.98 19.16
CA SER A 430 16.87 -19.74 18.01
C SER A 430 18.34 -19.45 17.72
N PRO A 431 19.15 -20.46 17.33
CA PRO A 431 20.53 -20.22 16.88
C PRO A 431 20.58 -19.23 15.70
N HIS A 432 21.59 -18.37 15.67
CA HIS A 432 21.82 -17.41 14.58
C HIS A 432 21.86 -18.09 13.20
N ALA A 433 22.46 -19.29 13.14
CA ALA A 433 22.54 -20.08 11.91
C ALA A 433 21.14 -20.42 11.33
N ASP A 434 20.17 -20.76 12.19
CA ASP A 434 18.81 -21.09 11.75
C ASP A 434 18.05 -19.81 11.30
N ILE A 435 18.27 -18.69 11.98
CA ILE A 435 17.70 -17.39 11.57
C ILE A 435 18.28 -16.98 10.21
N LEU A 436 19.58 -17.07 10.00
CA LEU A 436 20.22 -16.79 8.72
C LEU A 436 19.73 -17.75 7.62
N ARG A 437 19.57 -19.03 7.93
CA ARG A 437 19.00 -20.02 7.00
C ARG A 437 17.56 -19.64 6.60
N MET A 438 16.74 -19.25 7.55
CA MET A 438 15.38 -18.73 7.28
C MET A 438 15.43 -17.55 6.32
N MET A 439 16.29 -16.55 6.61
CA MET A 439 16.43 -15.35 5.77
C MET A 439 16.95 -15.68 4.36
N HIS A 440 17.92 -16.58 4.23
CA HIS A 440 18.43 -17.00 2.92
C HIS A 440 17.33 -17.67 2.08
N ILE A 441 16.52 -18.55 2.67
CA ILE A 441 15.41 -19.21 1.98
C ILE A 441 14.36 -18.18 1.58
N SER A 442 14.01 -17.25 2.46
CA SER A 442 12.98 -16.24 2.17
C SER A 442 13.44 -15.28 1.08
N PHE A 443 14.68 -14.76 1.14
CA PHE A 443 15.19 -13.86 0.10
C PHE A 443 15.32 -14.52 -1.27
N ILE A 444 15.72 -15.80 -1.33
CA ILE A 444 15.73 -16.57 -2.58
C ILE A 444 14.30 -16.73 -3.10
N THR A 445 13.34 -17.08 -2.24
CA THR A 445 11.93 -17.21 -2.61
C THR A 445 11.38 -15.91 -3.15
N PHE A 446 11.65 -14.79 -2.47
CA PHE A 446 11.24 -13.47 -2.91
C PHE A 446 11.94 -13.02 -4.20
N ALA A 447 13.20 -13.37 -4.40
CA ALA A 447 13.89 -13.12 -5.66
C ALA A 447 13.21 -13.85 -6.83
N VAL A 448 12.83 -15.12 -6.66
CA VAL A 448 12.08 -15.90 -7.66
C VAL A 448 10.73 -15.24 -7.96
N ILE A 449 9.98 -14.83 -6.93
CA ILE A 449 8.70 -14.12 -7.09
C ILE A 449 8.91 -12.80 -7.85
N CYS A 450 9.96 -12.04 -7.53
CA CYS A 450 10.27 -10.77 -8.18
C CYS A 450 10.68 -10.98 -9.66
N VAL A 451 11.47 -12.02 -9.95
CA VAL A 451 11.83 -12.41 -11.33
C VAL A 451 10.59 -12.82 -12.12
N ALA A 452 9.68 -13.60 -11.53
CA ALA A 452 8.39 -13.91 -12.18
C ALA A 452 7.61 -12.63 -12.52
N GLY A 453 7.56 -11.66 -11.59
CA GLY A 453 6.96 -10.36 -11.84
C GLY A 453 7.68 -9.56 -12.93
N LEU A 454 9.01 -9.67 -13.04
CA LEU A 454 9.79 -9.04 -14.11
C LEU A 454 9.40 -9.58 -15.47
N PHE A 455 9.15 -10.91 -15.61
CA PHE A 455 8.64 -11.47 -16.86
C PHE A 455 7.30 -10.86 -17.28
N PHE A 456 6.35 -10.69 -16.35
CA PHE A 456 5.10 -10.00 -16.66
C PHE A 456 5.34 -8.54 -17.04
N SER A 457 6.24 -7.87 -16.33
CA SER A 457 6.61 -6.49 -16.63
C SER A 457 7.20 -6.31 -18.02
N LEU A 458 8.06 -7.21 -18.48
CA LEU A 458 8.64 -7.21 -19.84
C LEU A 458 7.63 -7.59 -20.91
N SER A 459 6.71 -8.51 -20.62
CA SER A 459 5.75 -9.06 -21.59
C SER A 459 4.58 -8.11 -21.91
N ARG A 460 4.44 -6.97 -21.21
CA ARG A 460 3.32 -6.04 -21.41
C ARG A 460 3.37 -5.27 -22.72
N ASP A 461 4.56 -5.05 -23.30
CA ASP A 461 4.77 -4.31 -24.56
C ASP A 461 4.93 -5.23 -25.78
N SER A 462 4.88 -6.57 -25.63
CA SER A 462 4.90 -7.50 -26.76
C SER A 462 3.58 -7.41 -27.52
N LYS A 463 3.65 -7.08 -28.81
CA LYS A 463 2.51 -7.02 -29.75
C LYS A 463 1.83 -8.37 -29.90
#